data_8944708d9894aa44e89ed7f044fbc43e
#
_entry.id   8944708d9894aa44e89ed7f044fbc43e
#
_cell.length_a   1.000
_cell.length_b   1.000
_cell.length_c   1.000
_cell.angle_alpha   90.00
_cell.angle_beta   90.00
_cell.angle_gamma   90.00
#
_symmetry.space_group_name_H-M   'P 1'
#
loop_
_entity.id
_entity.type
_entity.pdbx_description
1 polymer ?
#
loop_
_entity_poly.entity_id
_entity_poly.type
_entity_poly.pdbx_seq_one_letter_code
_entity_poly.pdbx_strand_id
1 'polypeptide(L)'
;MALPDTLCARLIETVKTHRLSGNFVMLGRQRWIGSRKGASAQLLTDTIARYLPGLSEADLKDPQSIYSEHFIRKLGFDTVDSMDMSDFEGASLVQDLSKPLPEALHHHFDVVYDGGTCEHIFDLPTAFRNLNAMLRPGGTLIGHSPCNGWINHGFYQITPEMVFGFWQRTLGYEVLDLKLQPMLPNFANAFATTTNPNDTGKRPRLSRQLPLNSPVMLLYVVRKPLEGSQGDGSVYQTDYMRKWDDAQPAPDADTGTGAGMGTE
;
A
#
# COMPACT_ATOMS: atom_id res chain seq x y z
N MET A 1 11.28 -12.20 4.29
CA MET A 1 10.44 -11.14 4.89
C MET A 1 9.60 -11.69 6.03
N ALA A 2 9.02 -10.84 6.89
CA ALA A 2 8.37 -11.30 8.12
C ALA A 2 6.97 -10.70 8.27
N LEU A 3 5.99 -11.54 8.58
CA LEU A 3 4.60 -11.19 8.82
C LEU A 3 4.27 -11.45 10.31
N PRO A 4 4.44 -10.47 11.22
CA PRO A 4 4.10 -10.61 12.63
C PRO A 4 2.58 -10.63 12.83
N ASP A 5 2.11 -11.13 13.98
CA ASP A 5 0.69 -11.28 14.29
C ASP A 5 -0.14 -10.01 14.08
N THR A 6 0.42 -8.84 14.43
CA THR A 6 -0.25 -7.56 14.17
C THR A 6 -0.55 -7.37 12.68
N LEU A 7 0.40 -7.65 11.80
CA LEU A 7 0.19 -7.51 10.35
C LEU A 7 -0.67 -8.64 9.79
N CYS A 8 -0.60 -9.87 10.35
CA CYS A 8 -1.56 -10.94 10.03
C CYS A 8 -3.00 -10.50 10.34
N ALA A 9 -3.24 -9.96 11.53
CA ALA A 9 -4.55 -9.45 11.93
C ALA A 9 -5.05 -8.34 10.99
N ARG A 10 -4.19 -7.37 10.65
CA ARG A 10 -4.53 -6.30 9.72
C ARG A 10 -4.82 -6.82 8.31
N LEU A 11 -4.08 -7.82 7.86
CA LEU A 11 -4.33 -8.44 6.55
C LEU A 11 -5.67 -9.19 6.52
N ILE A 12 -6.01 -9.95 7.58
CA ILE A 12 -7.34 -10.58 7.72
C ILE A 12 -8.44 -9.50 7.65
N GLU A 13 -8.32 -8.45 8.48
CA GLU A 13 -9.26 -7.33 8.51
C GLU A 13 -9.45 -6.72 7.13
N THR A 14 -8.35 -6.41 6.43
CA THR A 14 -8.37 -5.82 5.09
C THR A 14 -9.08 -6.71 4.08
N VAL A 15 -8.65 -7.98 3.98
CA VAL A 15 -9.21 -8.94 3.01
C VAL A 15 -10.72 -9.11 3.22
N LYS A 16 -11.17 -9.26 4.46
CA LYS A 16 -12.58 -9.50 4.76
C LYS A 16 -13.44 -8.25 4.66
N THR A 17 -12.92 -7.08 5.08
CA THR A 17 -13.66 -5.80 4.99
C THR A 17 -13.88 -5.41 3.52
N HIS A 18 -12.87 -5.55 2.68
CA HIS A 18 -12.95 -5.18 1.26
C HIS A 18 -13.37 -6.34 0.34
N ARG A 19 -13.66 -7.53 0.92
CA ARG A 19 -14.12 -8.74 0.20
C ARG A 19 -13.19 -9.11 -0.95
N LEU A 20 -11.89 -9.12 -0.67
CA LEU A 20 -10.86 -9.41 -1.67
C LEU A 20 -10.81 -10.93 -1.93
N SER A 21 -10.66 -11.30 -3.20
CA SER A 21 -10.61 -12.69 -3.68
C SER A 21 -9.86 -12.78 -5.02
N GLY A 22 -9.79 -13.96 -5.62
CA GLY A 22 -9.17 -14.19 -6.91
C GLY A 22 -7.68 -14.54 -6.81
N ASN A 23 -6.89 -14.11 -7.78
CA ASN A 23 -5.47 -14.42 -7.86
C ASN A 23 -4.66 -13.46 -7.00
N PHE A 24 -3.93 -14.00 -6.04
CA PHE A 24 -3.10 -13.26 -5.09
C PHE A 24 -1.62 -13.49 -5.34
N VAL A 25 -0.82 -12.43 -5.27
CA VAL A 25 0.63 -12.53 -5.22
C VAL A 25 1.19 -11.71 -4.04
N MET A 26 2.08 -12.33 -3.25
CA MET A 26 2.89 -11.60 -2.28
C MET A 26 4.27 -11.28 -2.87
N LEU A 27 4.75 -10.08 -2.59
CA LEU A 27 6.13 -9.70 -2.93
C LEU A 27 7.07 -10.13 -1.81
N GLY A 28 8.10 -10.88 -2.18
CA GLY A 28 8.91 -11.63 -1.24
C GLY A 28 8.12 -12.74 -0.55
N ARG A 29 8.71 -13.88 -0.32
CA ARG A 29 8.06 -14.97 0.39
C ARG A 29 7.97 -14.67 1.88
N GLN A 30 6.78 -14.44 2.42
CA GLN A 30 6.55 -13.98 3.79
C GLN A 30 6.59 -15.13 4.79
N ARG A 31 7.37 -14.98 5.87
CA ARG A 31 7.37 -15.90 7.02
C ARG A 31 6.41 -15.39 8.08
N TRP A 32 5.55 -16.26 8.60
CA TRP A 32 4.74 -15.89 9.75
C TRP A 32 5.56 -15.95 11.04
N ILE A 33 5.74 -14.82 11.70
CA ILE A 33 6.40 -14.72 13.00
C ILE A 33 5.35 -14.43 14.07
N GLY A 34 4.84 -15.49 14.68
CA GLY A 34 3.83 -15.40 15.73
C GLY A 34 4.41 -15.02 17.08
N SER A 35 3.62 -14.32 17.88
CA SER A 35 3.85 -14.05 19.30
C SER A 35 3.04 -15.04 20.13
N ARG A 36 3.67 -15.69 21.13
CA ARG A 36 2.96 -16.64 21.99
C ARG A 36 1.97 -15.98 22.94
N LYS A 37 2.14 -14.69 23.25
CA LYS A 37 1.33 -13.91 24.21
C LYS A 37 1.49 -12.41 23.97
N GLY A 38 0.66 -11.61 24.62
CA GLY A 38 0.70 -10.15 24.56
C GLY A 38 -0.35 -9.57 23.63
N ALA A 39 -0.37 -8.24 23.50
CA ALA A 39 -1.41 -7.52 22.76
C ALA A 39 -1.46 -7.89 21.27
N SER A 40 -0.32 -8.20 20.64
CA SER A 40 -0.26 -8.64 19.25
C SER A 40 -0.96 -9.99 19.04
N ALA A 41 -0.67 -10.97 19.90
CA ALA A 41 -1.33 -12.29 19.84
C ALA A 41 -2.82 -12.18 20.15
N GLN A 42 -3.21 -11.35 21.13
CA GLN A 42 -4.62 -11.11 21.44
C GLN A 42 -5.35 -10.45 20.28
N LEU A 43 -4.78 -9.42 19.66
CA LEU A 43 -5.35 -8.79 18.47
C LEU A 43 -5.61 -9.82 17.36
N LEU A 44 -4.65 -10.72 17.10
CA LEU A 44 -4.82 -11.76 16.09
C LEU A 44 -5.96 -12.72 16.48
N THR A 45 -6.00 -13.19 17.73
CA THR A 45 -7.07 -14.08 18.22
C THR A 45 -8.45 -13.44 18.05
N ASP A 46 -8.62 -12.19 18.47
CA ASP A 46 -9.89 -11.46 18.36
C ASP A 46 -10.27 -11.22 16.89
N THR A 47 -9.28 -10.95 16.03
CA THR A 47 -9.51 -10.75 14.59
C THR A 47 -9.94 -12.06 13.93
N ILE A 48 -9.32 -13.20 14.25
CA ILE A 48 -9.72 -14.52 13.76
C ILE A 48 -11.16 -14.81 14.19
N ALA A 49 -11.49 -14.66 15.47
CA ALA A 49 -12.83 -14.90 16.00
C ALA A 49 -13.90 -14.06 15.28
N ARG A 50 -13.57 -12.81 14.94
CA ARG A 50 -14.49 -11.88 14.29
C ARG A 50 -14.69 -12.16 12.80
N TYR A 51 -13.61 -12.43 12.05
CA TYR A 51 -13.63 -12.44 10.58
C TYR A 51 -13.52 -13.84 9.97
N LEU A 52 -13.09 -14.82 10.75
CA LEU A 52 -12.90 -16.22 10.34
C LEU A 52 -13.56 -17.18 11.32
N PRO A 53 -14.88 -17.04 11.59
CA PRO A 53 -15.55 -17.85 12.59
C PRO A 53 -15.37 -19.34 12.30
N GLY A 54 -15.03 -20.13 13.33
CA GLY A 54 -14.78 -21.54 13.21
C GLY A 54 -13.34 -21.94 12.91
N LEU A 55 -12.45 -20.97 12.66
CA LEU A 55 -11.01 -21.21 12.53
C LEU A 55 -10.26 -20.75 13.79
N SER A 56 -9.18 -21.45 14.08
CA SER A 56 -8.18 -21.08 15.09
C SER A 56 -6.88 -20.59 14.41
N GLU A 57 -5.97 -20.04 15.20
CA GLU A 57 -4.62 -19.69 14.70
C GLU A 57 -3.88 -20.92 14.15
N ALA A 58 -4.08 -22.09 14.76
CA ALA A 58 -3.46 -23.33 14.31
C ALA A 58 -3.95 -23.76 12.91
N ASP A 59 -5.23 -23.51 12.60
CA ASP A 59 -5.81 -23.82 11.28
C ASP A 59 -5.29 -22.93 10.17
N LEU A 60 -4.71 -21.76 10.53
CA LEU A 60 -4.13 -20.82 9.60
C LEU A 60 -2.64 -21.07 9.35
N LYS A 61 -1.98 -21.90 10.14
CA LYS A 61 -0.56 -22.26 10.01
C LYS A 61 -0.37 -23.56 9.27
N ASP A 62 0.62 -23.62 8.41
CA ASP A 62 1.07 -24.88 7.85
C ASP A 62 2.08 -25.52 8.81
N PRO A 63 1.83 -26.72 9.36
CA PRO A 63 2.78 -27.37 10.27
C PRO A 63 4.09 -27.78 9.58
N GLN A 64 4.11 -27.82 8.25
CA GLN A 64 5.26 -28.21 7.44
C GLN A 64 6.02 -27.01 6.82
N SER A 65 5.49 -25.80 6.97
CA SER A 65 6.06 -24.58 6.37
C SER A 65 5.99 -23.39 7.32
N ILE A 66 7.10 -22.63 7.38
CA ILE A 66 7.14 -21.34 8.09
C ILE A 66 6.55 -20.19 7.28
N TYR A 67 6.25 -20.42 6.01
CA TYR A 67 5.77 -19.40 5.08
C TYR A 67 4.25 -19.27 5.12
N SER A 68 3.75 -18.14 4.65
CA SER A 68 2.36 -17.71 4.86
C SER A 68 1.39 -18.08 3.74
N GLU A 69 1.79 -18.85 2.73
CA GLU A 69 0.89 -19.22 1.63
C GLU A 69 -0.37 -19.95 2.12
N HIS A 70 -0.24 -20.85 3.10
CA HIS A 70 -1.38 -21.54 3.69
C HIS A 70 -2.35 -20.56 4.36
N PHE A 71 -1.81 -19.63 5.14
CA PHE A 71 -2.59 -18.55 5.75
C PHE A 71 -3.38 -17.77 4.71
N ILE A 72 -2.73 -17.32 3.65
CA ILE A 72 -3.38 -16.54 2.59
C ILE A 72 -4.48 -17.36 1.89
N ARG A 73 -4.24 -18.65 1.59
CA ARG A 73 -5.28 -19.55 1.03
C ARG A 73 -6.50 -19.65 1.97
N LYS A 74 -6.29 -19.70 3.29
CA LYS A 74 -7.39 -19.72 4.27
C LYS A 74 -8.19 -18.41 4.32
N LEU A 75 -7.66 -17.32 3.78
CA LEU A 75 -8.43 -16.08 3.58
C LEU A 75 -9.41 -16.17 2.41
N GLY A 76 -9.30 -17.18 1.53
CA GLY A 76 -10.25 -17.44 0.45
C GLY A 76 -9.80 -17.01 -0.93
N PHE A 77 -8.50 -16.92 -1.19
CA PHE A 77 -7.96 -16.66 -2.53
C PHE A 77 -7.90 -17.95 -3.36
N ASP A 78 -8.15 -17.83 -4.67
CA ASP A 78 -8.18 -18.95 -5.61
C ASP A 78 -6.76 -19.46 -5.89
N THR A 79 -5.82 -18.53 -6.14
CA THR A 79 -4.39 -18.81 -6.27
C THR A 79 -3.59 -17.95 -5.32
N VAL A 80 -2.46 -18.47 -4.86
CA VAL A 80 -1.54 -17.75 -3.98
C VAL A 80 -0.13 -17.97 -4.47
N ASP A 81 0.43 -16.95 -5.07
CA ASP A 81 1.80 -16.90 -5.53
C ASP A 81 2.69 -16.05 -4.63
N SER A 82 3.98 -16.31 -4.69
CA SER A 82 5.03 -15.46 -4.13
C SER A 82 6.01 -15.08 -5.22
N MET A 83 6.40 -13.81 -5.27
CA MET A 83 7.32 -13.26 -6.26
C MET A 83 8.56 -12.71 -5.58
N ASP A 84 9.73 -13.14 -6.02
CA ASP A 84 11.00 -12.66 -5.49
C ASP A 84 12.02 -12.48 -6.62
N MET A 85 13.12 -11.77 -6.35
CA MET A 85 14.22 -11.60 -7.28
C MET A 85 14.95 -12.91 -7.57
N SER A 86 14.87 -13.88 -6.67
CA SER A 86 15.52 -15.18 -6.79
C SER A 86 14.63 -16.30 -6.24
N ASP A 87 15.00 -17.53 -6.55
CA ASP A 87 14.37 -18.75 -6.02
C ASP A 87 14.92 -19.19 -4.65
N PHE A 88 15.78 -18.39 -4.02
CA PHE A 88 16.48 -18.74 -2.78
C PHE A 88 15.54 -19.17 -1.65
N GLU A 89 14.42 -18.49 -1.46
CA GLU A 89 13.38 -18.88 -0.49
C GLU A 89 12.26 -19.74 -1.12
N GLY A 90 12.42 -20.17 -2.38
CA GLY A 90 11.45 -20.99 -3.10
C GLY A 90 10.19 -20.23 -3.51
N ALA A 91 10.34 -18.98 -3.95
CA ALA A 91 9.23 -18.22 -4.53
C ALA A 91 8.69 -18.92 -5.79
N SER A 92 7.37 -18.87 -6.01
CA SER A 92 6.74 -19.49 -7.19
C SER A 92 7.03 -18.72 -8.48
N LEU A 93 7.32 -17.42 -8.39
CA LEU A 93 7.66 -16.54 -9.50
C LEU A 93 8.98 -15.84 -9.21
N VAL A 94 9.92 -15.94 -10.16
CA VAL A 94 11.21 -15.24 -10.08
C VAL A 94 11.17 -14.03 -11.00
N GLN A 95 11.19 -12.82 -10.41
CA GLN A 95 11.13 -11.57 -11.15
C GLN A 95 11.87 -10.45 -10.40
N ASP A 96 12.81 -9.82 -11.07
CA ASP A 96 13.42 -8.57 -10.63
C ASP A 96 12.46 -7.41 -10.93
N LEU A 97 11.85 -6.87 -9.87
CA LEU A 97 10.90 -5.76 -10.00
C LEU A 97 11.54 -4.42 -10.41
N SER A 98 12.88 -4.33 -10.43
CA SER A 98 13.59 -3.18 -11.01
C SER A 98 13.71 -3.26 -12.55
N LYS A 99 13.21 -4.33 -13.16
CA LYS A 99 13.23 -4.58 -14.60
C LYS A 99 11.81 -4.65 -15.16
N PRO A 100 11.62 -4.42 -16.46
CA PRO A 100 10.32 -4.60 -17.10
C PRO A 100 9.73 -5.98 -16.83
N LEU A 101 8.42 -6.03 -16.60
CA LEU A 101 7.69 -7.28 -16.44
C LEU A 101 7.52 -8.03 -17.77
N PRO A 102 7.55 -9.38 -17.74
CA PRO A 102 7.04 -10.19 -18.85
C PRO A 102 5.57 -9.88 -19.10
N GLU A 103 5.16 -9.88 -20.37
CA GLU A 103 3.78 -9.60 -20.78
C GLU A 103 2.76 -10.54 -20.10
N ALA A 104 3.14 -11.80 -19.87
CA ALA A 104 2.31 -12.80 -19.20
C ALA A 104 1.92 -12.43 -17.76
N LEU A 105 2.64 -11.51 -17.11
CA LEU A 105 2.32 -11.03 -15.77
C LEU A 105 1.47 -9.74 -15.77
N HIS A 106 1.23 -9.14 -16.94
CA HIS A 106 0.39 -7.96 -17.03
C HIS A 106 -1.08 -8.33 -16.77
N HIS A 107 -1.74 -7.54 -15.91
CA HIS A 107 -3.16 -7.74 -15.56
C HIS A 107 -3.49 -9.16 -15.08
N HIS A 108 -2.53 -9.80 -14.41
CA HIS A 108 -2.65 -11.21 -13.99
C HIS A 108 -3.29 -11.37 -12.61
N PHE A 109 -3.06 -10.43 -11.69
CA PHE A 109 -3.46 -10.56 -10.30
C PHE A 109 -4.66 -9.68 -9.94
N ASP A 110 -5.54 -10.22 -9.11
CA ASP A 110 -6.62 -9.49 -8.46
C ASP A 110 -6.12 -8.73 -7.24
N VAL A 111 -5.13 -9.32 -6.53
CA VAL A 111 -4.51 -8.71 -5.36
C VAL A 111 -2.99 -8.85 -5.42
N VAL A 112 -2.29 -7.74 -5.27
CA VAL A 112 -0.85 -7.68 -5.02
C VAL A 112 -0.63 -7.25 -3.58
N TYR A 113 0.18 -8.00 -2.83
CA TYR A 113 0.56 -7.70 -1.47
C TYR A 113 2.04 -7.37 -1.37
N ASP A 114 2.34 -6.11 -1.10
CA ASP A 114 3.68 -5.65 -0.73
C ASP A 114 3.81 -5.66 0.80
N GLY A 115 4.38 -6.74 1.32
CA GLY A 115 4.58 -6.94 2.75
C GLY A 115 5.93 -6.41 3.26
N GLY A 116 6.48 -5.38 2.61
CA GLY A 116 7.76 -4.79 2.96
C GLY A 116 8.88 -5.21 2.00
N THR A 117 8.64 -5.23 0.70
CA THR A 117 9.62 -5.56 -0.36
C THR A 117 10.12 -4.32 -1.08
N CYS A 118 9.21 -3.44 -1.47
CA CYS A 118 9.52 -2.33 -2.36
C CYS A 118 10.53 -1.34 -1.77
N GLU A 119 10.58 -1.17 -0.46
CA GLU A 119 11.57 -0.31 0.21
C GLU A 119 13.02 -0.78 0.06
N HIS A 120 13.23 -2.04 -0.33
CA HIS A 120 14.54 -2.64 -0.59
C HIS A 120 14.96 -2.52 -2.07
N ILE A 121 14.11 -2.02 -2.94
CA ILE A 121 14.40 -1.87 -4.38
C ILE A 121 14.80 -0.42 -4.66
N PHE A 122 16.05 -0.20 -5.11
CA PHE A 122 16.54 1.17 -5.35
C PHE A 122 15.77 1.87 -6.48
N ASP A 123 15.42 1.16 -7.57
CA ASP A 123 14.53 1.68 -8.61
C ASP A 123 13.05 1.48 -8.21
N LEU A 124 12.65 2.14 -7.14
CA LEU A 124 11.28 2.12 -6.62
C LEU A 124 10.22 2.59 -7.65
N PRO A 125 10.46 3.63 -8.47
CA PRO A 125 9.50 4.02 -9.50
C PRO A 125 9.19 2.91 -10.49
N THR A 126 10.18 2.16 -10.94
CA THR A 126 9.96 1.00 -11.83
C THR A 126 9.21 -0.11 -11.11
N ALA A 127 9.58 -0.42 -9.87
CA ALA A 127 8.86 -1.41 -9.08
C ALA A 127 7.36 -1.05 -8.96
N PHE A 128 7.03 0.19 -8.61
CA PHE A 128 5.63 0.62 -8.48
C PHE A 128 4.85 0.60 -9.80
N ARG A 129 5.50 0.96 -10.92
CA ARG A 129 4.88 0.80 -12.25
C ARG A 129 4.61 -0.66 -12.58
N ASN A 130 5.52 -1.56 -12.20
CA ASN A 130 5.34 -3.00 -12.35
C ASN A 130 4.16 -3.52 -11.51
N LEU A 131 4.01 -3.07 -10.25
CA LEU A 131 2.85 -3.40 -9.44
C LEU A 131 1.54 -2.95 -10.11
N ASN A 132 1.53 -1.74 -10.67
CA ASN A 132 0.38 -1.27 -11.45
C ASN A 132 0.13 -2.15 -12.68
N ALA A 133 1.16 -2.56 -13.40
CA ALA A 133 1.02 -3.40 -14.58
C ALA A 133 0.51 -4.81 -14.24
N MET A 134 0.95 -5.40 -13.12
CA MET A 134 0.50 -6.73 -12.67
C MET A 134 -0.98 -6.77 -12.28
N LEU A 135 -1.52 -5.68 -11.74
CA LEU A 135 -2.91 -5.63 -11.30
C LEU A 135 -3.88 -5.56 -12.46
N ARG A 136 -4.94 -6.36 -12.40
CA ARG A 136 -6.12 -6.22 -13.26
C ARG A 136 -6.81 -4.86 -13.05
N PRO A 137 -7.56 -4.34 -14.02
CA PRO A 137 -8.55 -3.30 -13.74
C PRO A 137 -9.46 -3.72 -12.57
N GLY A 138 -9.68 -2.84 -11.60
CA GLY A 138 -10.40 -3.15 -10.36
C GLY A 138 -9.59 -3.94 -9.32
N GLY A 139 -8.39 -4.39 -9.63
CA GLY A 139 -7.50 -5.10 -8.71
C GLY A 139 -7.00 -4.21 -7.57
N THR A 140 -6.54 -4.82 -6.50
CA THR A 140 -6.19 -4.13 -5.24
C THR A 140 -4.73 -4.34 -4.88
N LEU A 141 -4.03 -3.26 -4.57
CA LEU A 141 -2.72 -3.30 -3.91
C LEU A 141 -2.93 -3.13 -2.40
N ILE A 142 -2.34 -4.04 -1.63
CA ILE A 142 -2.19 -3.93 -0.18
C ILE A 142 -0.72 -3.68 0.11
N GLY A 143 -0.40 -2.57 0.75
CA GLY A 143 0.97 -2.23 1.16
C GLY A 143 1.13 -2.19 2.67
N HIS A 144 2.14 -2.88 3.18
CA HIS A 144 2.62 -2.81 4.55
C HIS A 144 4.09 -2.40 4.52
N SER A 145 4.36 -1.10 4.54
CA SER A 145 5.69 -0.56 4.30
C SER A 145 6.24 0.22 5.49
N PRO A 146 7.56 0.18 5.76
CA PRO A 146 8.19 1.05 6.75
C PRO A 146 7.88 2.52 6.45
N CYS A 147 7.44 3.27 7.45
CA CYS A 147 7.11 4.70 7.29
C CYS A 147 8.02 5.61 8.10
N ASN A 148 8.23 5.30 9.36
CA ASN A 148 9.05 6.12 10.25
C ASN A 148 9.74 5.25 11.30
N GLY A 149 10.96 5.64 11.72
CA GLY A 149 11.71 4.94 12.75
C GLY A 149 12.38 3.64 12.31
N TRP A 150 12.49 3.37 11.02
CA TRP A 150 13.11 2.19 10.43
C TRP A 150 14.51 2.50 9.87
N ILE A 151 15.39 3.00 10.71
CA ILE A 151 16.75 3.41 10.33
C ILE A 151 17.54 2.19 9.82
N ASN A 152 18.16 2.32 8.65
CA ASN A 152 18.93 1.26 7.98
C ASN A 152 18.15 -0.03 7.65
N HIS A 153 16.81 0.02 7.60
CA HIS A 153 16.00 -1.13 7.23
C HIS A 153 16.02 -1.39 5.71
N GLY A 154 15.90 -0.35 4.92
CA GLY A 154 15.89 -0.39 3.45
C GLY A 154 16.36 0.93 2.86
N PHE A 155 16.24 1.09 1.54
CA PHE A 155 16.54 2.36 0.86
C PHE A 155 15.50 3.43 1.15
N TYR A 156 14.23 3.03 1.35
CA TYR A 156 13.11 3.94 1.48
C TYR A 156 12.30 3.72 2.75
N GLN A 157 11.68 4.78 3.21
CA GLN A 157 10.54 4.77 4.12
C GLN A 157 9.36 5.38 3.38
N ILE A 158 8.30 4.60 3.19
CA ILE A 158 7.13 4.99 2.40
C ILE A 158 6.20 5.85 3.24
N THR A 159 5.88 7.03 2.77
CA THR A 159 5.02 7.98 3.49
C THR A 159 3.60 8.00 2.90
N PRO A 160 2.60 8.53 3.63
CA PRO A 160 1.25 8.72 3.08
C PRO A 160 1.21 9.53 1.78
N GLU A 161 2.16 10.42 1.56
CA GLU A 161 2.27 11.19 0.32
C GLU A 161 2.47 10.29 -0.91
N MET A 162 3.18 9.17 -0.76
CA MET A 162 3.33 8.20 -1.85
C MET A 162 1.96 7.60 -2.25
N VAL A 163 1.09 7.36 -1.27
CA VAL A 163 -0.26 6.84 -1.54
C VAL A 163 -1.14 7.90 -2.21
N PHE A 164 -1.19 9.10 -1.66
CA PHE A 164 -2.03 10.17 -2.17
C PHE A 164 -1.48 10.79 -3.47
N GLY A 165 -0.16 10.98 -3.56
CA GLY A 165 0.48 11.56 -4.73
C GLY A 165 0.57 10.59 -5.90
N PHE A 166 1.17 9.42 -5.70
CA PHE A 166 1.40 8.48 -6.79
C PHE A 166 0.19 7.59 -7.09
N TRP A 167 -0.30 6.81 -6.11
CA TRP A 167 -1.39 5.88 -6.39
C TRP A 167 -2.69 6.61 -6.70
N GLN A 168 -3.10 7.57 -5.86
CA GLN A 168 -4.38 8.25 -6.04
C GLN A 168 -4.30 9.28 -7.18
N ARG A 169 -3.44 10.30 -7.07
CA ARG A 169 -3.45 11.41 -8.02
C ARG A 169 -2.84 11.02 -9.37
N THR A 170 -1.64 10.44 -9.39
CA THR A 170 -0.95 10.13 -10.65
C THR A 170 -1.64 9.01 -11.43
N LEU A 171 -2.08 7.94 -10.75
CA LEU A 171 -2.65 6.76 -11.38
C LEU A 171 -4.17 6.63 -11.23
N GLY A 172 -4.83 7.52 -10.49
CA GLY A 172 -6.28 7.51 -10.32
C GLY A 172 -6.83 6.37 -9.47
N TYR A 173 -6.02 5.79 -8.60
CA TYR A 173 -6.47 4.73 -7.70
C TYR A 173 -7.42 5.27 -6.62
N GLU A 174 -8.40 4.47 -6.24
CA GLU A 174 -9.21 4.72 -5.04
C GLU A 174 -8.43 4.31 -3.79
N VAL A 175 -8.29 5.20 -2.80
CA VAL A 175 -7.71 4.86 -1.50
C VAL A 175 -8.81 4.29 -0.61
N LEU A 176 -8.78 2.97 -0.39
CA LEU A 176 -9.79 2.26 0.41
C LEU A 176 -9.49 2.32 1.91
N ASP A 177 -8.22 2.27 2.29
CA ASP A 177 -7.78 2.36 3.69
C ASP A 177 -6.35 2.90 3.77
N LEU A 178 -6.06 3.64 4.83
CA LEU A 178 -4.72 4.11 5.15
C LEU A 178 -4.57 4.27 6.65
N LYS A 179 -3.63 3.52 7.24
CA LYS A 179 -3.35 3.49 8.67
C LYS A 179 -1.84 3.61 8.92
N LEU A 180 -1.48 4.29 9.99
CA LEU A 180 -0.14 4.34 10.55
C LEU A 180 -0.13 3.45 11.80
N GLN A 181 0.49 2.27 11.68
CA GLN A 181 0.51 1.23 12.71
C GLN A 181 1.81 1.28 13.50
N PRO A 182 1.78 1.59 14.80
CA PRO A 182 2.94 1.40 15.68
C PRO A 182 3.30 -0.09 15.77
N MET A 183 4.60 -0.41 15.71
CA MET A 183 5.07 -1.80 15.70
C MET A 183 5.59 -2.30 17.05
N LEU A 184 5.47 -1.51 18.11
CA LEU A 184 5.70 -2.02 19.47
C LEU A 184 4.56 -2.96 19.88
N PRO A 185 4.85 -4.15 20.44
CA PRO A 185 3.83 -5.17 20.75
C PRO A 185 2.66 -4.68 21.60
N ASN A 186 2.91 -3.80 22.57
CA ASN A 186 1.87 -3.26 23.45
C ASN A 186 0.92 -2.28 22.77
N PHE A 187 1.24 -1.84 21.55
CA PHE A 187 0.44 -0.90 20.76
C PHE A 187 -0.18 -1.56 19.52
N ALA A 188 -0.28 -2.89 19.49
CA ALA A 188 -0.84 -3.62 18.35
C ALA A 188 -2.27 -3.17 17.98
N ASN A 189 -3.08 -2.80 18.98
CA ASN A 189 -4.45 -2.27 18.77
C ASN A 189 -4.50 -0.79 18.38
N ALA A 190 -3.39 -0.05 18.56
CA ALA A 190 -3.36 1.36 18.22
C ALA A 190 -3.02 1.58 16.75
N PHE A 191 -3.64 2.58 16.14
CA PHE A 191 -3.25 3.12 14.84
C PHE A 191 -3.70 4.58 14.74
N ALA A 192 -3.05 5.33 13.86
CA ALA A 192 -3.52 6.65 13.46
C ALA A 192 -3.98 6.59 11.99
N THR A 193 -4.98 7.41 11.67
CA THR A 193 -5.39 7.65 10.29
C THR A 193 -4.92 9.02 9.84
N THR A 194 -4.75 9.21 8.55
CA THR A 194 -4.41 10.51 7.98
C THR A 194 -5.30 10.78 6.76
N THR A 195 -5.56 12.05 6.52
CA THR A 195 -6.31 12.52 5.35
C THR A 195 -5.35 13.00 4.27
N ASN A 196 -5.83 13.01 3.03
CA ASN A 196 -5.10 13.61 1.93
C ASN A 196 -4.93 15.13 2.19
N PRO A 197 -3.70 15.65 2.20
CA PRO A 197 -3.45 17.10 2.33
C PRO A 197 -4.12 17.94 1.24
N ASN A 198 -4.36 17.38 0.05
CA ASN A 198 -5.07 18.06 -1.04
C ASN A 198 -6.52 18.38 -0.65
N ASP A 199 -7.22 17.44 -0.01
CA ASP A 199 -8.62 17.62 0.36
C ASP A 199 -8.79 18.64 1.49
N THR A 200 -7.82 18.66 2.41
CA THR A 200 -7.88 19.48 3.63
C THR A 200 -7.10 20.78 3.54
N GLY A 201 -6.17 20.89 2.58
CA GLY A 201 -5.21 21.99 2.50
C GLY A 201 -4.21 22.08 3.65
N LYS A 202 -4.13 21.04 4.49
CA LYS A 202 -3.30 21.04 5.70
C LYS A 202 -2.53 19.71 5.81
N ARG A 203 -1.24 19.80 6.12
CA ARG A 203 -0.47 18.60 6.48
C ARG A 203 -0.98 18.03 7.81
N PRO A 204 -1.29 16.72 7.88
CA PRO A 204 -1.69 16.09 9.13
C PRO A 204 -0.56 16.15 10.17
N ARG A 205 -0.92 16.38 11.43
CA ARG A 205 0.01 16.38 12.57
C ARG A 205 -0.28 15.17 13.45
N LEU A 206 0.48 14.11 13.27
CA LEU A 206 0.25 12.81 13.90
C LEU A 206 1.09 12.55 15.15
N SER A 207 2.02 13.44 15.50
CA SER A 207 2.99 13.26 16.60
C SER A 207 2.35 13.00 17.97
N ARG A 208 1.08 13.40 18.18
CA ARG A 208 0.34 13.14 19.42
C ARG A 208 -0.55 11.89 19.37
N GLN A 209 -0.68 11.25 18.21
CA GLN A 209 -1.54 10.09 18.00
C GLN A 209 -0.76 8.77 18.02
N LEU A 210 0.56 8.84 17.93
CA LEU A 210 1.44 7.68 17.89
C LEU A 210 2.34 7.66 19.12
N PRO A 211 2.68 6.48 19.66
CA PRO A 211 3.59 6.37 20.77
C PRO A 211 4.99 6.85 20.38
N LEU A 212 5.65 7.56 21.30
CA LEU A 212 7.04 8.00 21.12
C LEU A 212 7.96 6.79 20.96
N ASN A 213 8.95 6.92 20.11
CA ASN A 213 9.99 5.91 19.84
C ASN A 213 9.47 4.56 19.27
N SER A 214 8.23 4.49 18.79
CA SER A 214 7.76 3.32 18.07
C SER A 214 8.15 3.40 16.61
N PRO A 215 8.74 2.35 16.02
CA PRO A 215 8.72 2.21 14.57
C PRO A 215 7.27 2.15 14.08
N VAL A 216 7.00 2.80 12.95
CA VAL A 216 5.66 2.92 12.36
C VAL A 216 5.64 2.32 10.97
N MET A 217 4.71 1.42 10.72
CA MET A 217 4.38 0.92 9.38
C MET A 217 3.23 1.75 8.79
N LEU A 218 3.32 2.04 7.51
CA LEU A 218 2.21 2.51 6.70
C LEU A 218 1.48 1.30 6.16
N LEU A 219 0.22 1.15 6.55
CA LEU A 219 -0.69 0.15 5.99
C LEU A 219 -1.63 0.87 5.04
N TYR A 220 -1.67 0.48 3.79
CA TYR A 220 -2.54 1.10 2.81
C TYR A 220 -3.18 0.08 1.88
N VAL A 221 -4.38 0.40 1.42
CA VAL A 221 -5.16 -0.40 0.48
C VAL A 221 -5.64 0.53 -0.62
N VAL A 222 -5.22 0.26 -1.85
CA VAL A 222 -5.61 1.07 -3.00
C VAL A 222 -6.16 0.18 -4.10
N ARG A 223 -7.24 0.62 -4.77
CA ARG A 223 -7.90 -0.10 -5.84
C ARG A 223 -7.64 0.58 -7.18
N LYS A 224 -7.19 -0.21 -8.14
CA LYS A 224 -6.99 0.21 -9.53
C LYS A 224 -8.33 0.58 -10.19
N PRO A 225 -8.42 1.68 -10.97
CA PRO A 225 -9.64 1.98 -11.72
C PRO A 225 -10.00 0.86 -12.70
N LEU A 226 -11.31 0.68 -12.96
CA LEU A 226 -11.82 -0.30 -13.92
C LEU A 226 -11.48 0.07 -15.38
N GLU A 227 -11.56 1.34 -15.70
CA GLU A 227 -11.21 1.91 -17.01
C GLU A 227 -10.01 2.81 -16.84
N GLY A 228 -9.09 2.82 -17.76
CA GLY A 228 -7.83 3.55 -17.81
C GLY A 228 -7.48 4.48 -16.65
N SER A 229 -6.33 5.05 -16.60
CA SER A 229 -5.96 5.97 -15.52
C SER A 229 -6.89 7.19 -15.49
N GLN A 230 -7.54 7.42 -14.35
CA GLN A 230 -8.31 8.63 -14.07
C GLN A 230 -7.41 9.71 -13.44
N GLY A 231 -6.11 9.43 -13.30
CA GLY A 231 -5.15 10.33 -12.68
C GLY A 231 -4.65 11.42 -13.63
N ASP A 232 -4.07 12.45 -13.08
CA ASP A 232 -3.49 13.59 -13.82
C ASP A 232 -2.10 13.30 -14.42
N GLY A 233 -1.53 12.12 -14.13
CA GLY A 233 -0.20 11.72 -14.60
C GLY A 233 0.97 12.47 -13.95
N SER A 234 0.72 13.44 -13.09
CA SER A 234 1.77 14.21 -12.41
C SER A 234 2.42 13.41 -11.28
N VAL A 235 3.72 13.57 -11.07
CA VAL A 235 4.49 12.88 -10.03
C VAL A 235 5.23 13.90 -9.16
N TYR A 236 4.48 14.81 -8.56
CA TYR A 236 5.00 15.84 -7.67
C TYR A 236 4.34 15.75 -6.30
N GLN A 237 5.04 16.25 -5.28
CA GLN A 237 4.48 16.33 -3.95
C GLN A 237 3.26 17.27 -3.94
N THR A 238 2.18 16.81 -3.35
CA THR A 238 0.85 17.41 -3.39
C THR A 238 0.79 18.87 -2.94
N ASP A 239 1.48 19.23 -1.85
CA ASP A 239 1.44 20.59 -1.32
C ASP A 239 2.27 21.58 -2.17
N TYR A 240 3.22 21.11 -2.99
CA TYR A 240 3.92 21.96 -3.95
C TYR A 240 3.08 22.27 -5.16
N MET A 241 2.33 21.31 -5.69
CA MET A 241 1.39 21.53 -6.79
C MET A 241 0.44 22.68 -6.46
N ARG A 242 -0.20 22.60 -5.31
CA ARG A 242 -1.11 23.65 -4.85
C ARG A 242 -0.44 25.02 -4.70
N LYS A 243 0.77 25.09 -4.17
CA LYS A 243 1.52 26.35 -4.06
C LYS A 243 1.85 26.95 -5.43
N TRP A 244 2.12 26.12 -6.42
CA TRP A 244 2.38 26.57 -7.79
C TRP A 244 1.10 27.06 -8.45
N ASP A 245 -0.03 26.38 -8.26
CA ASP A 245 -1.33 26.83 -8.76
C ASP A 245 -1.74 28.17 -8.13
N ASP A 246 -1.58 28.30 -6.81
CA ASP A 246 -1.87 29.55 -6.08
C ASP A 246 -0.91 30.71 -6.48
N ALA A 247 0.29 30.40 -7.00
CA ALA A 247 1.29 31.39 -7.41
C ALA A 247 1.19 31.80 -8.88
N GLN A 248 0.34 31.16 -9.70
CA GLN A 248 0.13 31.60 -11.07
C GLN A 248 -0.55 32.97 -11.10
N PRO A 249 -0.06 33.97 -11.88
CA PRO A 249 -0.75 35.23 -12.05
C PRO A 249 -2.13 34.95 -12.66
N ALA A 250 -3.14 35.70 -12.20
CA ALA A 250 -4.46 35.67 -12.84
C ALA A 250 -4.32 35.87 -14.33
N PRO A 251 -5.02 35.11 -15.19
CA PRO A 251 -4.97 35.36 -16.63
C PRO A 251 -5.26 36.82 -16.89
N ASP A 252 -4.37 37.44 -17.65
CA ASP A 252 -4.49 38.86 -18.02
C ASP A 252 -5.93 39.10 -18.49
N ALA A 253 -6.64 39.96 -17.80
CA ALA A 253 -7.93 40.45 -18.29
C ALA A 253 -7.66 41.10 -19.66
N ASP A 254 -8.25 40.51 -20.67
CA ASP A 254 -8.17 40.99 -22.05
C ASP A 254 -8.49 42.51 -22.07
N THR A 255 -7.45 43.32 -22.10
CA THR A 255 -7.60 44.75 -22.31
C THR A 255 -7.91 44.97 -23.78
N GLY A 256 -9.18 44.70 -24.09
CA GLY A 256 -9.73 45.09 -25.41
C GLY A 256 -9.64 46.58 -25.59
N THR A 257 -8.47 47.06 -26.03
CA THR A 257 -8.32 48.39 -26.61
C THR A 257 -8.96 48.39 -27.99
N GLY A 258 -10.26 48.63 -28.03
CA GLY A 258 -10.94 49.01 -29.26
C GLY A 258 -10.35 50.33 -29.80
N ALA A 259 -9.44 50.21 -30.76
CA ALA A 259 -9.02 51.36 -31.58
C ALA A 259 -10.17 51.75 -32.51
N GLY A 260 -10.99 52.71 -32.08
CA GLY A 260 -11.90 53.43 -32.97
C GLY A 260 -11.10 54.22 -34.02
N MET A 261 -11.13 53.76 -35.26
CA MET A 261 -10.75 54.59 -36.39
C MET A 261 -11.89 55.59 -36.65
N GLY A 262 -11.64 56.86 -36.28
CA GLY A 262 -12.41 58.01 -36.77
C GLY A 262 -11.89 58.36 -38.14
N THR A 263 -12.77 58.36 -39.13
CA THR A 263 -12.61 58.97 -40.45
C THR A 263 -12.72 60.45 -40.33
N GLU A 264 -11.74 61.21 -40.80
CA GLU A 264 -11.88 62.39 -41.67
C GLU A 264 -10.57 62.58 -42.49
#